data_d487668c2cb74bc93e8d03a69f462c2e
#
_entry.id   d487668c2cb74bc93e8d03a69f462c2e
#
_cell.length_a   1.000
_cell.length_b   1.000
_cell.length_c   1.000
_cell.angle_alpha   90.00
_cell.angle_beta   90.00
_cell.angle_gamma   90.00
#
_symmetry.space_group_name_H-M   'P 1'
#
loop_
_entity.id
_entity.type
_entity.pdbx_description
1 polymer ?
#
loop_
_entity_poly.entity_id
_entity_poly.type
_entity_poly.pdbx_seq_one_letter_code
_entity_poly.pdbx_strand_id
1 'polypeptide(L)'
;MLYINRKFIACCTKRLFVISLIFYSFSTSAEDHNAISSDWLIALKNEARANQISEQTIEATFKHAKFLPRVIVLDRSQPEFISPFLTYLDTRVNAQQIAQGRLMLQQNAALLAKVEAQYGVPKEILVAFWGMETNYGKNKGNFGLPSALMTLAYEGRRSAFFRTQLMDVMRIVDAGHQHVSAMRGSWAGAMGHMQFMPSTLMLYGVDADYDGRINVLTSLEDAFASAANYLSQVGWRKDEVSALEVKLPQDFAYQLAQLNTRKTSDEWAQLGVVTMNNKPLPKQDNAAILLPQGWQGPAFMVFSNFDAIMDWNKSVNYALSVNHLANQFNGDLPVVGGVAAEKGALSYNQLWALQTQLNRLGYDCGEPDGFPGLKTQSAIRAYQASQQLAQDGFASPSLYHLLMSQHQGTLTSELQ
;
A
#
# COMPACT_ATOMS: atom_id res chain seq x y z
N MET A 1 -2.13 -71.91 -49.30
CA MET A 1 -3.18 -72.94 -49.19
C MET A 1 -4.39 -72.23 -48.69
N LEU A 2 -5.34 -71.90 -49.58
CA LEU A 2 -6.62 -72.60 -49.80
C LEU A 2 -7.60 -72.36 -48.62
N TYR A 3 -8.81 -71.82 -48.64
CA TYR A 3 -9.87 -71.66 -49.67
C TYR A 3 -11.04 -70.96 -48.92
N ILE A 4 -11.72 -69.95 -49.50
CA ILE A 4 -13.11 -70.00 -50.06
C ILE A 4 -14.19 -70.40 -49.04
N ASN A 5 -15.34 -69.79 -48.82
CA ASN A 5 -16.27 -69.03 -49.64
C ASN A 5 -17.62 -68.83 -48.86
N ARG A 6 -18.36 -67.88 -49.34
CA ARG A 6 -19.83 -67.75 -49.52
C ARG A 6 -20.76 -67.40 -48.36
N LYS A 7 -21.26 -66.21 -48.51
CA LYS A 7 -22.71 -65.84 -48.72
C LYS A 7 -23.78 -66.63 -47.98
N PHE A 8 -24.58 -65.90 -47.21
CA PHE A 8 -26.07 -66.01 -47.41
C PHE A 8 -26.73 -64.68 -47.00
N ILE A 9 -27.70 -64.29 -47.85
CA ILE A 9 -28.59 -63.13 -47.82
C ILE A 9 -29.81 -63.54 -47.02
N ALA A 10 -30.41 -62.67 -46.20
CA ALA A 10 -31.87 -62.43 -46.07
C ALA A 10 -32.15 -61.49 -44.91
N CYS A 11 -32.61 -60.38 -45.20
CA CYS A 11 -33.98 -59.87 -45.26
C CYS A 11 -34.44 -59.19 -43.96
N CYS A 12 -34.64 -57.92 -44.12
CA CYS A 12 -35.63 -57.00 -43.52
C CYS A 12 -36.24 -57.30 -42.13
N THR A 13 -36.03 -56.38 -41.23
CA THR A 13 -37.15 -55.59 -40.69
C THR A 13 -36.65 -54.31 -40.04
N LYS A 14 -37.09 -53.18 -40.60
CA LYS A 14 -36.92 -51.84 -40.02
C LYS A 14 -37.74 -51.77 -38.74
N ARG A 15 -37.05 -51.55 -37.60
CA ARG A 15 -37.69 -50.96 -36.41
C ARG A 15 -37.09 -49.59 -36.21
N LEU A 16 -37.85 -48.56 -36.54
CA LEU A 16 -37.56 -47.14 -36.14
C LEU A 16 -37.66 -47.13 -34.61
N PHE A 17 -36.50 -46.90 -33.99
CA PHE A 17 -36.43 -46.40 -32.60
C PHE A 17 -36.40 -44.88 -32.68
N VAL A 18 -37.54 -44.24 -32.40
CA VAL A 18 -37.63 -42.81 -32.16
C VAL A 18 -37.03 -42.58 -30.79
N ILE A 19 -35.77 -42.13 -30.73
CA ILE A 19 -35.17 -41.61 -29.52
C ILE A 19 -35.63 -40.15 -29.41
N SER A 20 -36.66 -39.92 -28.56
CA SER A 20 -37.02 -38.57 -28.09
C SER A 20 -35.87 -38.04 -27.23
N LEU A 21 -35.03 -37.24 -27.85
CA LEU A 21 -34.09 -36.39 -27.13
C LEU A 21 -34.90 -35.26 -26.45
N ILE A 22 -35.19 -35.48 -25.15
CA ILE A 22 -35.67 -34.43 -24.28
C ILE A 22 -34.47 -33.51 -24.03
N PHE A 23 -34.41 -32.41 -24.78
CA PHE A 23 -33.53 -31.30 -24.45
C PHE A 23 -34.03 -30.67 -23.14
N TYR A 24 -33.45 -31.06 -22.01
CA TYR A 24 -33.49 -30.23 -20.83
C TYR A 24 -32.66 -28.99 -21.11
N SER A 25 -33.35 -27.93 -21.49
CA SER A 25 -32.76 -26.57 -21.48
C SER A 25 -32.47 -26.23 -20.03
N PHE A 26 -31.26 -26.50 -19.57
CA PHE A 26 -30.72 -25.83 -18.41
C PHE A 26 -30.57 -24.35 -18.83
N SER A 27 -31.58 -23.55 -18.49
CA SER A 27 -31.43 -22.12 -18.44
C SER A 27 -30.46 -21.86 -17.26
N THR A 28 -29.17 -21.88 -17.54
CA THR A 28 -28.23 -21.17 -16.69
C THR A 28 -28.60 -19.70 -16.82
N SER A 29 -29.38 -19.19 -15.86
CA SER A 29 -29.48 -17.78 -15.64
C SER A 29 -28.03 -17.31 -15.45
N ALA A 30 -27.52 -16.55 -16.41
CA ALA A 30 -26.33 -15.76 -16.19
C ALA A 30 -26.65 -14.89 -14.97
N GLU A 31 -26.15 -15.25 -13.80
CA GLU A 31 -26.15 -14.34 -12.66
C GLU A 31 -25.46 -13.07 -13.15
N ASP A 32 -26.17 -11.98 -13.04
CA ASP A 32 -25.69 -10.66 -13.39
C ASP A 32 -24.57 -10.33 -12.39
N HIS A 33 -23.33 -10.66 -12.73
CA HIS A 33 -22.14 -10.45 -11.89
C HIS A 33 -21.94 -8.98 -11.49
N ASN A 34 -22.84 -8.10 -11.91
CA ASN A 34 -22.87 -6.68 -11.61
C ASN A 34 -23.86 -6.28 -10.50
N ALA A 35 -24.54 -7.22 -9.86
CA ALA A 35 -25.51 -6.94 -8.80
C ALA A 35 -25.12 -7.61 -7.48
N ILE A 36 -25.25 -6.85 -6.39
CA ILE A 36 -25.10 -7.39 -5.03
C ILE A 36 -26.31 -8.26 -4.71
N SER A 37 -26.09 -9.45 -4.18
CA SER A 37 -27.14 -10.36 -3.73
C SER A 37 -28.03 -9.70 -2.67
N SER A 38 -29.35 -9.83 -2.83
CA SER A 38 -30.33 -9.30 -1.86
C SER A 38 -30.11 -9.88 -0.46
N ASP A 39 -29.81 -11.17 -0.36
CA ASP A 39 -29.58 -11.84 0.92
C ASP A 39 -28.33 -11.31 1.61
N TRP A 40 -27.25 -11.06 0.84
CA TRP A 40 -26.03 -10.47 1.36
C TRP A 40 -26.27 -9.04 1.88
N LEU A 41 -27.05 -8.25 1.16
CA LEU A 41 -27.40 -6.88 1.59
C LEU A 41 -28.26 -6.89 2.85
N ILE A 42 -29.22 -7.83 2.97
CA ILE A 42 -30.02 -8.02 4.16
C ILE A 42 -29.11 -8.39 5.35
N ALA A 43 -28.20 -9.33 5.16
CA ALA A 43 -27.25 -9.73 6.20
C ALA A 43 -26.37 -8.55 6.64
N LEU A 44 -25.90 -7.71 5.71
CA LEU A 44 -25.09 -6.53 5.99
C LEU A 44 -25.89 -5.48 6.79
N LYS A 45 -27.15 -5.24 6.44
CA LYS A 45 -28.05 -4.35 7.22
C LYS A 45 -28.32 -4.89 8.63
N ASN A 46 -28.48 -6.20 8.78
CA ASN A 46 -28.63 -6.83 10.08
C ASN A 46 -27.36 -6.69 10.95
N GLU A 47 -26.18 -6.82 10.33
CA GLU A 47 -24.92 -6.56 11.00
C GLU A 47 -24.82 -5.09 11.48
N ALA A 48 -25.25 -4.13 10.66
CA ALA A 48 -25.29 -2.73 11.05
C ALA A 48 -26.21 -2.50 12.26
N ARG A 49 -27.41 -3.12 12.29
CA ARG A 49 -28.32 -3.09 13.46
C ARG A 49 -27.68 -3.69 14.70
N ALA A 50 -27.01 -4.85 14.56
CA ALA A 50 -26.28 -5.48 15.67
C ALA A 50 -25.14 -4.60 16.22
N ASN A 51 -24.57 -3.75 15.37
CA ASN A 51 -23.58 -2.72 15.73
C ASN A 51 -24.22 -1.41 16.25
N GLN A 52 -25.51 -1.40 16.58
CA GLN A 52 -26.26 -0.29 17.17
C GLN A 52 -26.34 0.96 16.27
N ILE A 53 -26.22 0.79 14.94
CA ILE A 53 -26.42 1.89 13.99
C ILE A 53 -27.92 2.10 13.79
N SER A 54 -28.36 3.36 13.79
CA SER A 54 -29.77 3.71 13.64
C SER A 54 -30.34 3.29 12.29
N GLU A 55 -31.61 2.93 12.26
CA GLU A 55 -32.31 2.55 11.02
C GLU A 55 -32.28 3.70 10.00
N GLN A 56 -32.36 4.94 10.46
CA GLN A 56 -32.28 6.12 9.61
C GLN A 56 -30.93 6.16 8.86
N THR A 57 -29.83 5.92 9.55
CA THR A 57 -28.48 5.89 8.95
C THR A 57 -28.32 4.71 8.01
N ILE A 58 -28.81 3.53 8.40
CA ILE A 58 -28.77 2.33 7.54
C ILE A 58 -29.49 2.61 6.22
N GLU A 59 -30.75 3.07 6.29
CA GLU A 59 -31.53 3.35 5.07
C GLU A 59 -30.89 4.48 4.24
N ALA A 60 -30.44 5.57 4.85
CA ALA A 60 -29.75 6.64 4.13
C ALA A 60 -28.48 6.16 3.43
N THR A 61 -27.70 5.26 4.07
CA THR A 61 -26.46 4.71 3.53
C THR A 61 -26.71 3.84 2.31
N PHE A 62 -27.70 2.92 2.39
CA PHE A 62 -27.95 1.94 1.32
C PHE A 62 -28.90 2.44 0.24
N LYS A 63 -29.65 3.52 0.47
CA LYS A 63 -30.61 4.08 -0.51
C LYS A 63 -30.01 4.37 -1.88
N HIS A 64 -28.75 4.85 -1.91
CA HIS A 64 -28.05 5.25 -3.12
C HIS A 64 -26.74 4.47 -3.33
N ALA A 65 -26.42 3.51 -2.47
CA ALA A 65 -25.24 2.69 -2.63
C ALA A 65 -25.37 1.77 -3.86
N LYS A 66 -24.32 1.72 -4.67
CA LYS A 66 -24.28 0.94 -5.91
C LYS A 66 -23.03 0.08 -5.95
N PHE A 67 -23.13 -1.09 -6.57
CA PHE A 67 -21.96 -1.88 -6.93
C PHE A 67 -21.13 -1.15 -7.99
N LEU A 68 -19.81 -1.06 -7.77
CA LEU A 68 -18.89 -0.29 -8.61
C LEU A 68 -17.78 -1.21 -9.15
N PRO A 69 -17.94 -1.86 -10.32
CA PRO A 69 -16.93 -2.77 -10.88
C PRO A 69 -15.55 -2.13 -11.03
N ARG A 70 -15.49 -0.83 -11.32
CA ARG A 70 -14.23 -0.08 -11.41
C ARG A 70 -13.40 -0.12 -10.10
N VAL A 71 -14.06 -0.17 -8.96
CA VAL A 71 -13.38 -0.26 -7.64
C VAL A 71 -12.61 -1.58 -7.53
N ILE A 72 -13.17 -2.69 -8.02
CA ILE A 72 -12.51 -3.99 -8.03
C ILE A 72 -11.27 -3.96 -8.96
N VAL A 73 -11.39 -3.35 -10.14
CA VAL A 73 -10.27 -3.19 -11.06
C VAL A 73 -9.12 -2.41 -10.40
N LEU A 74 -9.45 -1.32 -9.69
CA LEU A 74 -8.47 -0.50 -8.98
C LEU A 74 -7.83 -1.26 -7.81
N ASP A 75 -8.61 -2.06 -7.07
CA ASP A 75 -8.09 -2.88 -5.96
C ASP A 75 -7.11 -3.97 -6.42
N ARG A 76 -7.30 -4.50 -7.62
CA ARG A 76 -6.43 -5.53 -8.21
C ARG A 76 -5.20 -4.95 -8.91
N SER A 77 -5.22 -3.66 -9.28
CA SER A 77 -4.12 -2.96 -9.95
C SER A 77 -3.49 -1.94 -9.00
N GLN A 78 -2.57 -2.38 -8.13
CA GLN A 78 -1.84 -1.49 -7.22
C GLN A 78 -0.40 -1.26 -7.72
N PRO A 79 -0.13 -0.30 -8.62
CA PRO A 79 1.19 -0.05 -9.18
C PRO A 79 2.18 0.60 -8.20
N GLU A 80 1.73 1.06 -7.04
CA GLU A 80 2.52 1.87 -6.10
C GLU A 80 3.67 1.14 -5.43
N PHE A 81 3.64 -0.20 -5.39
CA PHE A 81 4.65 -1.02 -4.72
C PHE A 81 5.83 -1.43 -5.63
N ILE A 82 5.80 -1.09 -6.91
CA ILE A 82 6.75 -1.59 -7.93
C ILE A 82 7.70 -0.48 -8.42
N SER A 83 7.45 0.79 -8.08
CA SER A 83 8.26 1.92 -8.55
C SER A 83 9.59 2.00 -7.80
N PRO A 84 10.76 2.14 -8.48
CA PRO A 84 12.01 2.45 -7.83
C PRO A 84 11.91 3.71 -6.99
N PHE A 85 12.59 3.75 -5.85
CA PHE A 85 12.47 4.85 -4.88
C PHE A 85 12.72 6.23 -5.50
N LEU A 86 13.81 6.40 -6.25
CA LEU A 86 14.14 7.71 -6.85
C LEU A 86 13.08 8.16 -7.85
N THR A 87 12.53 7.26 -8.66
CA THR A 87 11.43 7.57 -9.59
C THR A 87 10.15 7.96 -8.83
N TYR A 88 9.85 7.24 -7.75
CA TYR A 88 8.72 7.56 -6.87
C TYR A 88 8.91 8.95 -6.24
N LEU A 89 10.09 9.21 -5.70
CA LEU A 89 10.44 10.47 -5.06
C LEU A 89 10.31 11.65 -6.04
N ASP A 90 10.93 11.57 -7.22
CA ASP A 90 10.88 12.63 -8.24
C ASP A 90 9.44 12.95 -8.70
N THR A 91 8.59 11.92 -8.75
CA THR A 91 7.19 12.09 -9.12
C THR A 91 6.39 12.79 -8.02
N ARG A 92 6.65 12.45 -6.76
CA ARG A 92 5.87 12.92 -5.59
C ARG A 92 6.43 14.19 -4.97
N VAL A 93 7.75 14.40 -5.02
CA VAL A 93 8.45 15.55 -4.41
C VAL A 93 9.13 16.36 -5.50
N ASN A 94 8.37 17.19 -6.18
CA ASN A 94 8.83 18.05 -7.24
C ASN A 94 8.76 19.54 -6.84
N ALA A 95 9.37 20.41 -7.64
CA ALA A 95 9.43 21.86 -7.35
C ALA A 95 8.05 22.51 -7.13
N GLN A 96 7.02 22.04 -7.86
CA GLN A 96 5.65 22.54 -7.70
C GLN A 96 5.06 22.11 -6.35
N GLN A 97 5.27 20.88 -5.93
CA GLN A 97 4.83 20.37 -4.62
C GLN A 97 5.52 21.14 -3.48
N ILE A 98 6.83 21.38 -3.59
CA ILE A 98 7.60 22.11 -2.58
C ILE A 98 7.10 23.56 -2.48
N ALA A 99 6.96 24.25 -3.61
CA ALA A 99 6.47 25.64 -3.63
C ALA A 99 5.06 25.76 -3.05
N GLN A 100 4.16 24.85 -3.43
CA GLN A 100 2.79 24.83 -2.91
C GLN A 100 2.77 24.54 -1.40
N GLY A 101 3.60 23.60 -0.91
CA GLY A 101 3.69 23.28 0.52
C GLY A 101 4.18 24.46 1.35
N ARG A 102 5.22 25.19 0.89
CA ARG A 102 5.68 26.43 1.54
C ARG A 102 4.59 27.49 1.61
N LEU A 103 3.79 27.64 0.54
CA LEU A 103 2.63 28.52 0.54
C LEU A 103 1.57 28.09 1.58
N MET A 104 1.28 26.77 1.66
CA MET A 104 0.32 26.25 2.64
C MET A 104 0.79 26.43 4.08
N LEU A 105 2.09 26.26 4.35
CA LEU A 105 2.69 26.53 5.66
C LEU A 105 2.50 28.00 6.06
N GLN A 106 2.69 28.93 5.12
CA GLN A 106 2.49 30.35 5.37
C GLN A 106 1.01 30.70 5.58
N GLN A 107 0.11 30.21 4.72
CA GLN A 107 -1.31 30.53 4.78
C GLN A 107 -2.00 29.98 6.03
N ASN A 108 -1.52 28.86 6.58
CA ASN A 108 -2.09 28.18 7.74
C ASN A 108 -1.20 28.30 8.99
N ALA A 109 -0.29 29.29 9.03
CA ALA A 109 0.75 29.37 10.05
C ALA A 109 0.21 29.37 11.50
N ALA A 110 -0.87 30.11 11.77
CA ALA A 110 -1.44 30.19 13.11
C ALA A 110 -2.09 28.86 13.55
N LEU A 111 -2.84 28.20 12.64
CA LEU A 111 -3.42 26.90 12.88
C LEU A 111 -2.34 25.84 13.12
N LEU A 112 -1.38 25.76 12.24
CA LEU A 112 -0.30 24.79 12.30
C LEU A 112 0.57 24.95 13.55
N ALA A 113 0.84 26.19 13.98
CA ALA A 113 1.55 26.45 15.23
C ALA A 113 0.78 25.98 16.46
N LYS A 114 -0.56 26.15 16.48
CA LYS A 114 -1.42 25.62 17.56
C LYS A 114 -1.37 24.09 17.61
N VAL A 115 -1.51 23.42 16.46
CA VAL A 115 -1.48 21.97 16.38
C VAL A 115 -0.11 21.40 16.77
N GLU A 116 0.99 21.98 16.24
CA GLU A 116 2.35 21.58 16.59
C GLU A 116 2.65 21.74 18.08
N ALA A 117 2.21 22.85 18.69
CA ALA A 117 2.37 23.07 20.14
C ALA A 117 1.61 22.03 20.97
N GLN A 118 0.43 21.62 20.53
CA GLN A 118 -0.44 20.69 21.25
C GLN A 118 0.02 19.22 21.13
N TYR A 119 0.45 18.78 19.95
CA TYR A 119 0.74 17.37 19.66
C TYR A 119 2.22 17.05 19.50
N GLY A 120 3.09 18.07 19.42
CA GLY A 120 4.53 17.89 19.23
C GLY A 120 4.95 17.38 17.84
N VAL A 121 4.03 17.38 16.86
CA VAL A 121 4.31 16.99 15.47
C VAL A 121 4.66 18.24 14.66
N PRO A 122 5.83 18.31 14.00
CA PRO A 122 6.22 19.48 13.23
C PRO A 122 5.22 19.80 12.12
N LYS A 123 4.93 21.09 11.95
CA LYS A 123 3.98 21.56 10.91
C LYS A 123 4.42 21.15 9.50
N GLU A 124 5.71 21.06 9.24
CA GLU A 124 6.26 20.62 7.96
C GLU A 124 5.87 19.18 7.66
N ILE A 125 5.87 18.31 8.64
CA ILE A 125 5.43 16.91 8.51
C ILE A 125 3.93 16.87 8.20
N LEU A 126 3.09 17.61 8.90
CA LEU A 126 1.65 17.65 8.66
C LEU A 126 1.32 18.16 7.26
N VAL A 127 1.99 19.21 6.80
CA VAL A 127 1.80 19.75 5.45
C VAL A 127 2.38 18.81 4.38
N ALA A 128 3.45 18.07 4.67
CA ALA A 128 3.97 17.04 3.78
C ALA A 128 2.96 15.89 3.60
N PHE A 129 2.35 15.39 4.68
CA PHE A 129 1.24 14.44 4.58
C PHE A 129 0.11 14.99 3.70
N TRP A 130 -0.34 16.21 3.95
CA TRP A 130 -1.39 16.84 3.15
C TRP A 130 -1.05 16.93 1.67
N GLY A 131 0.21 17.27 1.36
CA GLY A 131 0.72 17.26 -0.01
C GLY A 131 0.72 15.89 -0.65
N MET A 132 1.23 14.89 0.06
CA MET A 132 1.33 13.50 -0.42
C MET A 132 -0.03 12.84 -0.61
N GLU A 133 -0.97 13.07 0.32
CA GLU A 133 -2.28 12.41 0.30
C GLU A 133 -3.23 13.02 -0.74
N THR A 134 -3.32 14.34 -0.78
CA THR A 134 -4.38 14.99 -1.55
C THR A 134 -3.91 16.14 -2.44
N ASN A 135 -2.59 16.32 -2.62
CA ASN A 135 -2.07 17.50 -3.29
C ASN A 135 -2.67 18.80 -2.69
N TYR A 136 -2.54 18.91 -1.37
CA TYR A 136 -3.05 20.04 -0.58
C TYR A 136 -4.57 20.24 -0.72
N GLY A 137 -5.31 19.14 -0.63
CA GLY A 137 -6.78 19.13 -0.67
C GLY A 137 -7.42 19.19 -2.05
N LYS A 138 -6.62 19.20 -3.13
CA LYS A 138 -7.14 19.24 -4.53
C LYS A 138 -7.74 17.90 -4.97
N ASN A 139 -7.22 16.77 -4.44
CA ASN A 139 -7.54 15.41 -4.89
C ASN A 139 -8.02 14.54 -3.71
N LYS A 140 -9.17 14.85 -3.13
CA LYS A 140 -9.72 14.10 -1.98
C LYS A 140 -10.45 12.81 -2.36
N GLY A 141 -10.51 12.47 -3.65
CA GLY A 141 -11.27 11.34 -4.18
C GLY A 141 -12.74 11.70 -4.46
N ASN A 142 -13.36 10.92 -5.35
CA ASN A 142 -14.71 11.18 -5.87
C ASN A 142 -15.66 9.99 -5.76
N PHE A 143 -15.22 8.87 -5.18
CA PHE A 143 -16.09 7.72 -4.97
C PHE A 143 -17.03 7.99 -3.79
N GLY A 144 -18.31 7.63 -3.92
CA GLY A 144 -19.19 7.54 -2.75
C GLY A 144 -18.71 6.42 -1.84
N LEU A 145 -18.33 6.75 -0.61
CA LEU A 145 -17.73 5.78 0.31
C LEU A 145 -18.64 4.58 0.58
N PRO A 146 -19.98 4.74 0.80
CA PRO A 146 -20.86 3.60 0.97
C PRO A 146 -20.80 2.63 -0.21
N SER A 147 -20.81 3.12 -1.45
CA SER A 147 -20.76 2.28 -2.65
C SER A 147 -19.41 1.59 -2.82
N ALA A 148 -18.30 2.31 -2.62
CA ALA A 148 -16.96 1.76 -2.77
C ALA A 148 -16.67 0.67 -1.72
N LEU A 149 -16.95 0.94 -0.45
CA LEU A 149 -16.73 0.01 0.65
C LEU A 149 -17.66 -1.20 0.60
N MET A 150 -18.93 -1.00 0.23
CA MET A 150 -19.88 -2.09 0.01
C MET A 150 -19.41 -3.03 -1.11
N THR A 151 -18.92 -2.47 -2.22
CA THR A 151 -18.38 -3.25 -3.34
C THR A 151 -17.18 -4.09 -2.92
N LEU A 152 -16.22 -3.51 -2.20
CA LEU A 152 -15.02 -4.21 -1.71
C LEU A 152 -15.35 -5.24 -0.63
N ALA A 153 -16.34 -4.95 0.22
CA ALA A 153 -16.84 -5.90 1.21
C ALA A 153 -17.53 -7.12 0.57
N TYR A 154 -18.21 -6.91 -0.55
CA TYR A 154 -18.89 -7.97 -1.30
C TYR A 154 -17.93 -8.83 -2.12
N GLU A 155 -16.92 -8.23 -2.74
CA GLU A 155 -15.95 -8.91 -3.63
C GLU A 155 -15.12 -10.00 -2.92
N GLY A 156 -14.88 -9.90 -1.64
CA GLY A 156 -14.41 -10.99 -0.78
C GLY A 156 -12.91 -10.96 -0.42
N ARG A 157 -12.00 -10.43 -1.26
CA ARG A 157 -10.55 -10.50 -1.03
C ARG A 157 -10.11 -9.92 0.32
N ARG A 158 -10.72 -8.82 0.77
CA ARG A 158 -10.51 -8.18 2.07
C ARG A 158 -11.86 -7.83 2.72
N SER A 159 -12.84 -8.70 2.57
CA SER A 159 -14.23 -8.46 2.95
C SER A 159 -14.38 -7.98 4.39
N ALA A 160 -13.80 -8.67 5.36
CA ALA A 160 -13.90 -8.30 6.78
C ALA A 160 -13.38 -6.88 7.05
N PHE A 161 -12.23 -6.52 6.46
CA PHE A 161 -11.67 -5.18 6.60
C PHE A 161 -12.62 -4.11 6.05
N PHE A 162 -13.12 -4.27 4.82
CA PHE A 162 -13.99 -3.28 4.19
C PHE A 162 -15.38 -3.22 4.82
N ARG A 163 -15.87 -4.34 5.38
CA ARG A 163 -17.10 -4.34 6.21
C ARG A 163 -16.93 -3.47 7.45
N THR A 164 -15.83 -3.60 8.17
CA THR A 164 -15.51 -2.73 9.31
C THR A 164 -15.48 -1.26 8.90
N GLN A 165 -14.79 -0.93 7.79
CA GLN A 165 -14.74 0.46 7.30
C GLN A 165 -16.13 1.00 6.95
N LEU A 166 -17.02 0.18 6.38
CA LEU A 166 -18.39 0.58 6.08
C LEU A 166 -19.23 0.81 7.34
N MET A 167 -19.07 -0.04 8.37
CA MET A 167 -19.71 0.18 9.66
C MET A 167 -19.26 1.50 10.29
N ASP A 168 -17.96 1.82 10.19
CA ASP A 168 -17.42 3.07 10.74
C ASP A 168 -17.88 4.30 9.94
N VAL A 169 -18.06 4.20 8.61
CA VAL A 169 -18.75 5.24 7.83
C VAL A 169 -20.14 5.51 8.40
N MET A 170 -20.91 4.45 8.68
CA MET A 170 -22.26 4.61 9.24
C MET A 170 -22.23 5.19 10.67
N ARG A 171 -21.25 4.81 11.52
CA ARG A 171 -21.07 5.42 12.85
C ARG A 171 -20.75 6.91 12.78
N ILE A 172 -19.89 7.34 11.85
CA ILE A 172 -19.56 8.75 11.61
C ILE A 172 -20.82 9.54 11.23
N VAL A 173 -21.68 8.97 10.39
CA VAL A 173 -22.96 9.57 10.00
C VAL A 173 -23.94 9.61 11.17
N ASP A 174 -24.06 8.53 11.91
CA ASP A 174 -24.97 8.36 13.04
C ASP A 174 -24.65 9.31 14.21
N ALA A 175 -23.34 9.54 14.42
CA ALA A 175 -22.85 10.52 15.38
C ALA A 175 -23.06 11.98 14.92
N GLY A 176 -23.60 12.22 13.71
CA GLY A 176 -23.85 13.54 13.17
C GLY A 176 -22.61 14.29 12.68
N HIS A 177 -21.45 13.63 12.63
CA HIS A 177 -20.21 14.26 12.17
C HIS A 177 -20.28 14.61 10.68
N GLN A 178 -20.94 13.77 9.87
CA GLN A 178 -21.08 13.99 8.43
C GLN A 178 -22.43 13.51 7.92
N HIS A 179 -22.91 14.13 6.84
CA HIS A 179 -24.06 13.63 6.11
C HIS A 179 -23.64 12.56 5.11
N VAL A 180 -24.42 11.50 4.93
CA VAL A 180 -24.08 10.37 4.05
C VAL A 180 -23.77 10.79 2.61
N SER A 181 -24.47 11.82 2.10
CA SER A 181 -24.24 12.37 0.75
C SER A 181 -22.88 13.07 0.57
N ALA A 182 -22.28 13.54 1.68
CA ALA A 182 -20.96 14.16 1.71
C ALA A 182 -19.83 13.14 1.85
N MET A 183 -20.13 11.87 2.21
CA MET A 183 -19.15 10.82 2.40
C MET A 183 -18.55 10.37 1.06
N ARG A 184 -17.57 11.14 0.59
CA ARG A 184 -16.81 10.90 -0.63
C ARG A 184 -15.32 10.81 -0.33
N GLY A 185 -14.62 9.98 -1.12
CA GLY A 185 -13.20 9.76 -0.90
C GLY A 185 -12.56 8.92 -2.00
N SER A 186 -11.50 8.19 -1.65
CA SER A 186 -10.81 7.28 -2.56
C SER A 186 -11.67 6.03 -2.86
N TRP A 187 -11.27 5.27 -3.87
CA TRP A 187 -11.88 3.98 -4.19
C TRP A 187 -11.76 2.95 -3.05
N ALA A 188 -10.74 3.09 -2.19
CA ALA A 188 -10.47 2.20 -1.07
C ALA A 188 -11.09 2.68 0.26
N GLY A 189 -11.84 3.79 0.26
CA GLY A 189 -12.53 4.26 1.46
C GLY A 189 -11.81 5.36 2.24
N ALA A 190 -10.62 5.79 1.82
CA ALA A 190 -9.91 6.89 2.47
C ALA A 190 -10.59 8.24 2.15
N MET A 191 -10.65 9.16 3.13
CA MET A 191 -11.45 10.35 3.03
C MET A 191 -10.78 11.62 3.59
N GLY A 192 -11.21 12.76 3.06
CA GLY A 192 -10.82 14.08 3.53
C GLY A 192 -9.42 14.51 3.14
N HIS A 193 -8.99 15.60 3.75
CA HIS A 193 -7.73 16.27 3.45
C HIS A 193 -6.50 15.36 3.66
N MET A 194 -6.55 14.49 4.65
CA MET A 194 -5.46 13.58 5.04
C MET A 194 -5.73 12.11 4.69
N GLN A 195 -6.76 11.81 3.90
CA GLN A 195 -7.12 10.45 3.47
C GLN A 195 -7.24 9.45 4.64
N PHE A 196 -7.96 9.84 5.70
CA PHE A 196 -8.25 8.94 6.80
C PHE A 196 -9.11 7.75 6.38
N MET A 197 -8.74 6.57 6.82
CA MET A 197 -9.68 5.46 6.83
C MET A 197 -10.78 5.71 7.89
N PRO A 198 -12.04 5.29 7.66
CA PRO A 198 -13.13 5.50 8.62
C PRO A 198 -12.81 5.03 10.03
N SER A 199 -12.24 3.83 10.19
CA SER A 199 -11.83 3.29 11.49
C SER A 199 -10.75 4.13 12.17
N THR A 200 -9.82 4.67 11.41
CA THR A 200 -8.77 5.56 11.93
C THR A 200 -9.37 6.88 12.42
N LEU A 201 -10.34 7.44 11.66
CA LEU A 201 -11.04 8.65 12.08
C LEU A 201 -11.85 8.43 13.36
N MET A 202 -12.53 7.29 13.51
CA MET A 202 -13.26 6.95 14.73
C MET A 202 -12.37 6.87 15.97
N LEU A 203 -11.11 6.44 15.81
CA LEU A 203 -10.16 6.29 16.93
C LEU A 203 -9.42 7.59 17.27
N TYR A 204 -9.07 8.39 16.26
CA TYR A 204 -8.13 9.49 16.39
C TYR A 204 -8.69 10.86 15.98
N GLY A 205 -9.93 10.90 15.50
CA GLY A 205 -10.57 12.13 15.07
C GLY A 205 -10.72 13.15 16.21
N VAL A 206 -10.52 14.42 15.89
CA VAL A 206 -10.59 15.54 16.83
C VAL A 206 -11.48 16.63 16.24
N ASP A 207 -12.44 17.13 17.02
CA ASP A 207 -13.19 18.36 16.79
C ASP A 207 -12.32 19.52 17.31
N ALA A 208 -11.56 20.15 16.43
CA ALA A 208 -10.55 21.14 16.79
C ALA A 208 -11.07 22.59 16.68
N ASP A 209 -12.13 22.82 15.93
CA ASP A 209 -12.83 24.09 15.81
C ASP A 209 -14.01 24.21 16.78
N TYR A 210 -14.32 23.12 17.52
CA TYR A 210 -15.36 23.04 18.58
C TYR A 210 -16.78 23.30 18.07
N ASP A 211 -17.07 22.92 16.82
CA ASP A 211 -18.42 23.04 16.24
C ASP A 211 -19.34 21.86 16.62
N GLY A 212 -18.84 20.88 17.38
CA GLY A 212 -19.52 19.65 17.79
C GLY A 212 -19.41 18.51 16.78
N ARG A 213 -18.59 18.64 15.76
CA ARG A 213 -18.40 17.65 14.70
C ARG A 213 -16.93 17.40 14.41
N ILE A 214 -16.62 16.19 13.99
CA ILE A 214 -15.29 15.85 13.44
C ILE A 214 -15.40 15.86 11.91
N ASN A 215 -14.92 16.92 11.28
CA ASN A 215 -15.10 17.15 9.84
C ASN A 215 -13.78 17.24 9.06
N VAL A 216 -13.09 16.13 8.89
CA VAL A 216 -11.83 16.07 8.10
C VAL A 216 -12.02 16.26 6.59
N LEU A 217 -13.28 16.35 6.11
CA LEU A 217 -13.59 16.54 4.69
C LEU A 217 -13.43 18.01 4.25
N THR A 218 -13.76 18.95 5.14
CA THR A 218 -13.81 20.38 4.82
C THR A 218 -13.14 21.29 5.87
N SER A 219 -13.05 20.88 7.15
CA SER A 219 -12.31 21.60 8.19
C SER A 219 -10.83 21.24 8.15
N LEU A 220 -9.95 22.21 7.96
CA LEU A 220 -8.51 22.03 8.07
C LEU A 220 -8.07 21.90 9.52
N GLU A 221 -8.78 22.56 10.44
CA GLU A 221 -8.58 22.47 11.87
C GLU A 221 -8.69 21.01 12.34
N ASP A 222 -9.79 20.35 12.01
CA ASP A 222 -10.03 18.96 12.37
C ASP A 222 -9.07 18.01 11.63
N ALA A 223 -8.81 18.27 10.36
CA ALA A 223 -7.93 17.43 9.57
C ALA A 223 -6.50 17.42 10.11
N PHE A 224 -5.93 18.59 10.42
CA PHE A 224 -4.58 18.68 10.98
C PHE A 224 -4.50 18.19 12.43
N ALA A 225 -5.48 18.55 13.26
CA ALA A 225 -5.51 18.08 14.65
C ALA A 225 -5.66 16.56 14.73
N SER A 226 -6.55 15.98 13.92
CA SER A 226 -6.72 14.52 13.85
C SER A 226 -5.45 13.81 13.37
N ALA A 227 -4.77 14.36 12.35
CA ALA A 227 -3.52 13.79 11.85
C ALA A 227 -2.40 13.86 12.90
N ALA A 228 -2.27 14.99 13.58
CA ALA A 228 -1.27 15.17 14.62
C ALA A 228 -1.58 14.30 15.85
N ASN A 229 -2.86 14.19 16.24
CA ASN A 229 -3.30 13.27 17.30
C ASN A 229 -2.94 11.82 16.96
N TYR A 230 -3.25 11.36 15.73
CA TYR A 230 -2.87 10.02 15.29
C TYR A 230 -1.38 9.80 15.45
N LEU A 231 -0.52 10.65 14.86
CA LEU A 231 0.94 10.49 14.92
C LEU A 231 1.44 10.49 16.36
N SER A 232 0.91 11.38 17.22
CA SER A 232 1.24 11.41 18.65
C SER A 232 0.88 10.09 19.36
N GLN A 233 -0.31 9.54 19.10
CA GLN A 233 -0.77 8.30 19.74
C GLN A 233 -0.02 7.04 19.25
N VAL A 234 0.44 7.01 17.98
CA VAL A 234 1.25 5.89 17.47
C VAL A 234 2.74 6.01 17.78
N GLY A 235 3.13 7.00 18.61
CA GLY A 235 4.47 7.09 19.19
C GLY A 235 5.38 8.14 18.59
N TRP A 236 4.83 9.17 17.93
CA TRP A 236 5.62 10.34 17.52
C TRP A 236 6.33 10.97 18.71
N ARG A 237 7.63 11.19 18.58
CA ARG A 237 8.48 11.81 19.60
C ARG A 237 8.86 13.22 19.17
N LYS A 238 8.47 14.18 20.00
CA LYS A 238 8.83 15.57 19.78
C LYS A 238 10.35 15.74 19.73
N ASP A 239 10.81 16.63 18.86
CA ASP A 239 12.23 17.01 18.70
C ASP A 239 13.15 15.89 18.19
N GLU A 240 12.61 14.68 17.85
CA GLU A 240 13.38 13.62 17.21
C GLU A 240 13.25 13.69 15.68
N VAL A 241 14.33 13.37 14.98
CA VAL A 241 14.37 13.24 13.52
C VAL A 241 13.66 11.95 13.10
N SER A 242 12.96 11.95 11.98
CA SER A 242 12.35 10.73 11.45
C SER A 242 13.30 9.96 10.52
N ALA A 243 13.97 10.64 9.59
CA ALA A 243 14.94 10.02 8.68
C ALA A 243 15.95 11.06 8.18
N LEU A 244 17.13 10.60 7.85
CA LEU A 244 18.15 11.39 7.15
C LEU A 244 18.99 10.54 6.19
N GLU A 245 19.45 11.13 5.10
CA GLU A 245 20.37 10.47 4.18
C GLU A 245 21.77 10.35 4.82
N VAL A 246 22.41 9.19 4.66
CA VAL A 246 23.72 8.87 5.26
C VAL A 246 24.70 8.30 4.24
N LYS A 247 25.99 8.40 4.54
CA LYS A 247 27.05 7.69 3.83
C LYS A 247 27.40 6.42 4.59
N LEU A 248 27.52 5.34 3.85
CA LEU A 248 28.01 4.06 4.35
C LEU A 248 29.51 3.91 4.01
N PRO A 249 30.31 3.24 4.85
CA PRO A 249 31.67 2.90 4.51
C PRO A 249 31.73 1.90 3.34
N GLN A 250 32.88 1.81 2.70
CA GLN A 250 33.06 0.96 1.50
C GLN A 250 32.84 -0.52 1.81
N ASP A 251 33.20 -0.97 3.00
CA ASP A 251 33.10 -2.35 3.50
C ASP A 251 31.83 -2.58 4.33
N PHE A 252 30.80 -1.76 4.15
CA PHE A 252 29.55 -1.88 4.92
C PHE A 252 28.90 -3.24 4.76
N ALA A 253 28.50 -3.83 5.88
CA ALA A 253 27.79 -5.10 5.92
C ALA A 253 26.31 -4.92 5.54
N TYR A 254 26.00 -4.98 4.22
CA TYR A 254 24.67 -4.66 3.68
C TYR A 254 23.53 -5.49 4.25
N GLN A 255 23.80 -6.70 4.77
CA GLN A 255 22.80 -7.51 5.49
C GLN A 255 22.27 -6.85 6.77
N LEU A 256 22.96 -5.83 7.31
CA LEU A 256 22.49 -5.04 8.44
C LEU A 256 21.46 -3.96 8.03
N ALA A 257 21.37 -3.62 6.75
CA ALA A 257 20.45 -2.61 6.25
C ALA A 257 19.03 -3.16 6.15
N GLN A 258 18.35 -3.22 7.28
CA GLN A 258 16.98 -3.74 7.42
C GLN A 258 16.22 -2.95 8.49
N LEU A 259 14.92 -2.72 8.29
CA LEU A 259 14.07 -1.97 9.21
C LEU A 259 14.03 -2.56 10.63
N ASN A 260 14.16 -3.87 10.76
CA ASN A 260 14.16 -4.58 12.03
C ASN A 260 15.57 -4.72 12.68
N THR A 261 16.63 -4.29 11.99
CA THR A 261 17.99 -4.25 12.57
C THR A 261 18.19 -2.89 13.22
N ARG A 262 17.85 -2.82 14.50
CA ARG A 262 17.90 -1.57 15.28
C ARG A 262 19.17 -1.49 16.12
N LYS A 263 19.79 -0.33 16.09
CA LYS A 263 20.98 0.05 16.87
C LYS A 263 20.86 1.52 17.31
N THR A 264 21.68 1.93 18.24
CA THR A 264 21.85 3.36 18.56
C THR A 264 22.61 4.07 17.43
N SER A 265 22.47 5.38 17.34
CA SER A 265 23.27 6.21 16.41
C SER A 265 24.77 6.03 16.63
N ASP A 266 25.20 5.89 17.89
CA ASP A 266 26.61 5.70 18.24
C ASP A 266 27.14 4.34 17.76
N GLU A 267 26.34 3.27 17.85
CA GLU A 267 26.72 1.95 17.30
C GLU A 267 26.83 1.99 15.77
N TRP A 268 25.93 2.71 15.09
CA TRP A 268 26.04 2.90 13.62
C TRP A 268 27.26 3.73 13.25
N ALA A 269 27.59 4.78 14.05
CA ALA A 269 28.80 5.58 13.86
C ALA A 269 30.08 4.73 14.03
N GLN A 270 30.13 3.80 15.00
CA GLN A 270 31.23 2.85 15.17
C GLN A 270 31.40 1.92 13.95
N LEU A 271 30.32 1.63 13.24
CA LEU A 271 30.32 0.90 11.97
C LEU A 271 30.65 1.79 10.75
N GLY A 272 31.09 3.04 10.98
CA GLY A 272 31.54 3.96 9.94
C GLY A 272 30.42 4.74 9.23
N VAL A 273 29.16 4.67 9.71
CA VAL A 273 28.06 5.44 9.14
C VAL A 273 28.19 6.89 9.56
N VAL A 274 28.09 7.82 8.59
CA VAL A 274 28.17 9.27 8.83
C VAL A 274 27.08 10.02 8.04
N THR A 275 26.79 11.25 8.41
CA THR A 275 25.89 12.11 7.63
C THR A 275 26.49 12.47 6.27
N MET A 276 25.66 12.89 5.31
CA MET A 276 26.12 13.25 3.96
C MET A 276 27.22 14.31 3.93
N ASN A 277 27.26 15.21 4.91
CA ASN A 277 28.28 16.25 5.08
C ASN A 277 29.39 15.88 6.09
N ASN A 278 29.52 14.61 6.42
CA ASN A 278 30.48 14.05 7.39
C ASN A 278 30.40 14.64 8.81
N LYS A 279 29.24 15.17 9.20
CA LYS A 279 28.97 15.56 10.59
C LYS A 279 28.56 14.33 11.42
N PRO A 280 28.68 14.38 12.74
CA PRO A 280 28.15 13.34 13.62
C PRO A 280 26.66 13.08 13.36
N LEU A 281 26.25 11.82 13.57
CA LEU A 281 24.84 11.44 13.54
C LEU A 281 24.09 12.10 14.70
N PRO A 282 22.77 12.39 14.55
CA PRO A 282 21.96 12.84 15.68
C PRO A 282 21.92 11.75 16.74
N LYS A 283 22.05 12.13 18.02
CA LYS A 283 22.00 11.17 19.13
C LYS A 283 20.56 10.71 19.35
N GLN A 284 20.23 9.58 18.76
CA GLN A 284 18.94 8.92 18.93
C GLN A 284 19.16 7.41 19.05
N ASP A 285 18.30 6.78 19.82
CA ASP A 285 18.22 5.33 19.91
C ASP A 285 17.31 4.78 18.80
N ASN A 286 17.26 3.45 18.67
CA ASN A 286 16.33 2.76 17.78
C ASN A 286 16.47 3.14 16.30
N ALA A 287 17.71 3.36 15.82
CA ALA A 287 18.00 3.67 14.44
C ALA A 287 18.15 2.40 13.57
N ALA A 288 17.71 2.45 12.32
CA ALA A 288 17.96 1.42 11.31
C ALA A 288 18.50 2.07 10.02
N ILE A 289 19.25 1.27 9.24
CA ILE A 289 19.68 1.69 7.88
C ILE A 289 18.75 1.06 6.86
N LEU A 290 18.31 1.84 5.89
CA LEU A 290 17.49 1.41 4.76
C LEU A 290 18.16 1.74 3.43
N LEU A 291 18.01 0.83 2.47
CA LEU A 291 18.50 0.93 1.10
C LEU A 291 17.29 0.76 0.14
N PRO A 292 16.46 1.80 -0.03
CA PRO A 292 15.18 1.68 -0.75
C PRO A 292 15.35 1.34 -2.24
N GLN A 293 16.56 1.49 -2.78
CA GLN A 293 16.91 1.15 -4.16
C GLN A 293 18.23 0.36 -4.25
N GLY A 294 18.45 -0.52 -3.27
CA GLY A 294 19.62 -1.39 -3.20
C GLY A 294 20.92 -0.67 -2.78
N TRP A 295 22.02 -1.41 -2.73
CA TRP A 295 23.30 -0.94 -2.19
C TRP A 295 23.96 0.19 -3.01
N GLN A 296 23.62 0.31 -4.28
CA GLN A 296 24.07 1.41 -5.17
C GLN A 296 23.13 2.63 -5.09
N GLY A 297 22.00 2.48 -4.41
CA GLY A 297 21.03 3.54 -4.17
C GLY A 297 21.41 4.45 -3.00
N PRO A 298 20.56 5.43 -2.70
CA PRO A 298 20.74 6.25 -1.50
C PRO A 298 20.52 5.42 -0.24
N ALA A 299 21.29 5.69 0.80
CA ALA A 299 21.13 5.07 2.12
C ALA A 299 20.50 6.07 3.09
N PHE A 300 19.54 5.58 3.89
CA PHE A 300 18.87 6.39 4.90
C PHE A 300 19.02 5.75 6.27
N MET A 301 19.32 6.58 7.27
CA MET A 301 19.12 6.23 8.66
C MET A 301 17.73 6.69 9.08
N VAL A 302 16.93 5.77 9.62
CA VAL A 302 15.55 5.99 10.02
C VAL A 302 15.39 5.71 11.51
N PHE A 303 14.49 6.43 12.19
CA PHE A 303 14.30 6.42 13.64
C PHE A 303 12.84 6.15 14.02
N SER A 304 12.49 6.28 15.30
CA SER A 304 11.14 5.99 15.80
C SER A 304 10.05 6.82 15.12
N ASN A 305 10.31 8.08 14.78
CA ASN A 305 9.32 8.90 14.07
C ASN A 305 9.06 8.43 12.63
N PHE A 306 10.03 7.74 12.02
CA PHE A 306 9.81 7.07 10.73
C PHE A 306 8.81 5.92 10.88
N ASP A 307 8.86 5.18 11.99
CA ASP A 307 7.90 4.11 12.25
C ASP A 307 6.48 4.66 12.39
N ALA A 308 6.30 5.84 13.01
CA ALA A 308 5.01 6.52 13.09
C ALA A 308 4.47 6.92 11.69
N ILE A 309 5.35 7.36 10.77
CA ILE A 309 4.94 7.62 9.38
C ILE A 309 4.59 6.30 8.67
N MET A 310 5.36 5.23 8.92
CA MET A 310 5.08 3.89 8.38
C MET A 310 3.76 3.30 8.92
N ASP A 311 3.31 3.70 10.11
CA ASP A 311 1.99 3.29 10.62
C ASP A 311 0.85 3.91 9.84
N TRP A 312 1.02 5.14 9.35
CA TRP A 312 0.07 5.76 8.45
C TRP A 312 -0.02 5.03 7.10
N ASN A 313 1.14 4.78 6.49
CA ASN A 313 1.23 4.06 5.21
C ASN A 313 2.46 3.14 5.23
N LYS A 314 2.24 1.83 5.11
CA LYS A 314 3.27 0.78 5.23
C LYS A 314 4.30 0.76 4.08
N SER A 315 4.42 1.84 3.31
CA SER A 315 5.38 1.98 2.21
C SER A 315 6.62 2.77 2.65
N VAL A 316 7.79 2.15 2.58
CA VAL A 316 9.09 2.83 2.80
C VAL A 316 9.28 4.01 1.86
N ASN A 317 8.93 3.84 0.57
CA ASN A 317 9.01 4.93 -0.41
C ASN A 317 8.14 6.12 -0.02
N TYR A 318 6.92 5.86 0.44
CA TYR A 318 6.02 6.90 0.94
C TYR A 318 6.61 7.61 2.17
N ALA A 319 7.04 6.86 3.18
CA ALA A 319 7.51 7.43 4.43
C ALA A 319 8.78 8.27 4.24
N LEU A 320 9.73 7.80 3.43
CA LEU A 320 10.92 8.59 3.04
C LEU A 320 10.53 9.85 2.24
N SER A 321 9.51 9.77 1.38
CA SER A 321 9.06 10.93 0.58
C SER A 321 8.34 11.98 1.44
N VAL A 322 7.52 11.59 2.42
CA VAL A 322 6.93 12.52 3.40
C VAL A 322 8.02 13.26 4.16
N ASN A 323 9.00 12.52 4.70
CA ASN A 323 10.14 13.12 5.41
C ASN A 323 10.95 14.06 4.50
N HIS A 324 11.23 13.62 3.28
CA HIS A 324 12.00 14.43 2.33
C HIS A 324 11.26 15.71 1.92
N LEU A 325 9.94 15.61 1.65
CA LEU A 325 9.12 16.79 1.31
C LEU A 325 9.07 17.79 2.47
N ALA A 326 8.94 17.33 3.71
CA ALA A 326 8.99 18.17 4.90
C ALA A 326 10.35 18.92 5.03
N ASN A 327 11.45 18.21 4.82
CA ASN A 327 12.79 18.77 4.84
C ASN A 327 13.01 19.82 3.72
N GLN A 328 12.47 19.55 2.52
CA GLN A 328 12.53 20.49 1.40
C GLN A 328 11.77 21.79 1.68
N PHE A 329 10.75 21.80 2.52
CA PHE A 329 10.10 23.06 2.92
C PHE A 329 11.05 23.97 3.69
N ASN A 330 11.96 23.40 4.48
CA ASN A 330 12.97 24.13 5.25
C ASN A 330 14.23 24.48 4.41
N GLY A 331 14.28 24.06 3.15
CA GLY A 331 15.40 24.36 2.25
C GLY A 331 16.55 23.36 2.31
N ASP A 332 16.32 22.18 2.86
CA ASP A 332 17.32 21.11 2.85
C ASP A 332 17.67 20.67 1.42
N LEU A 333 18.84 20.07 1.27
CA LEU A 333 19.32 19.61 -0.02
C LEU A 333 18.49 18.41 -0.52
N PRO A 334 18.34 18.24 -1.84
CA PRO A 334 17.77 17.02 -2.41
C PRO A 334 18.61 15.78 -2.05
N VAL A 335 18.05 14.60 -2.25
CA VAL A 335 18.78 13.33 -2.11
C VAL A 335 19.97 13.33 -3.08
N VAL A 336 21.15 13.02 -2.58
CA VAL A 336 22.43 13.09 -3.32
C VAL A 336 22.90 11.70 -3.74
N GLY A 337 22.66 10.68 -2.94
CA GLY A 337 23.06 9.31 -3.20
C GLY A 337 22.27 8.65 -4.35
N GLY A 338 22.75 7.51 -4.80
CA GLY A 338 22.04 6.70 -5.79
C GLY A 338 22.32 7.06 -7.25
N VAL A 339 23.37 7.80 -7.54
CA VAL A 339 23.80 8.10 -8.93
C VAL A 339 24.07 6.82 -9.72
N ALA A 340 24.57 5.77 -9.06
CA ALA A 340 24.85 4.46 -9.64
C ALA A 340 23.68 3.46 -9.52
N ALA A 341 22.55 3.87 -8.91
CA ALA A 341 21.41 3.00 -8.74
C ALA A 341 20.78 2.59 -10.09
N GLU A 342 20.37 1.33 -10.18
CA GLU A 342 19.60 0.87 -11.33
C GLU A 342 18.26 1.63 -11.42
N LYS A 343 17.98 2.19 -12.60
CA LYS A 343 16.76 3.00 -12.83
C LYS A 343 15.53 2.16 -13.18
N GLY A 344 15.73 0.90 -13.56
CA GLY A 344 14.63 -0.02 -13.91
C GLY A 344 13.94 -0.59 -12.68
N ALA A 345 12.66 -0.91 -12.85
CA ALA A 345 11.90 -1.71 -11.90
C ALA A 345 11.52 -3.05 -12.52
N LEU A 346 11.40 -4.08 -11.72
CA LEU A 346 10.79 -5.33 -12.15
C LEU A 346 9.28 -5.16 -12.23
N SER A 347 8.67 -5.65 -13.31
CA SER A 347 7.22 -5.76 -13.42
C SER A 347 6.68 -6.80 -12.42
N TYR A 348 5.37 -6.78 -12.18
CA TYR A 348 4.68 -7.79 -11.38
C TYR A 348 5.04 -9.22 -11.81
N ASN A 349 5.00 -9.50 -13.13
CA ASN A 349 5.34 -10.83 -13.66
C ASN A 349 6.80 -11.22 -13.44
N GLN A 350 7.72 -10.25 -13.52
CA GLN A 350 9.14 -10.50 -13.25
C GLN A 350 9.39 -10.75 -11.76
N LEU A 351 8.73 -10.03 -10.86
CA LEU A 351 8.81 -10.28 -9.41
C LEU A 351 8.22 -11.65 -9.06
N TRP A 352 7.09 -12.01 -9.64
CA TRP A 352 6.48 -13.32 -9.46
C TRP A 352 7.42 -14.44 -9.95
N ALA A 353 8.05 -14.27 -11.12
CA ALA A 353 9.02 -15.23 -11.67
C ALA A 353 10.29 -15.31 -10.79
N LEU A 354 10.77 -14.18 -10.26
CA LEU A 354 11.89 -14.13 -9.34
C LEU A 354 11.59 -14.91 -8.05
N GLN A 355 10.43 -14.68 -7.43
CA GLN A 355 9.99 -15.42 -6.24
C GLN A 355 9.87 -16.92 -6.52
N THR A 356 9.27 -17.29 -7.64
CA THR A 356 9.13 -18.70 -8.06
C THR A 356 10.48 -19.36 -8.20
N GLN A 357 11.46 -18.68 -8.82
CA GLN A 357 12.78 -19.23 -9.03
C GLN A 357 13.60 -19.32 -7.73
N LEU A 358 13.50 -18.34 -6.85
CA LEU A 358 14.11 -18.39 -5.51
C LEU A 358 13.59 -19.58 -4.71
N ASN A 359 12.25 -19.80 -4.69
CA ASN A 359 11.65 -20.95 -4.02
C ASN A 359 12.16 -22.29 -4.61
N ARG A 360 12.33 -22.39 -5.92
CA ARG A 360 12.91 -23.59 -6.57
C ARG A 360 14.34 -23.86 -6.13
N LEU A 361 15.12 -22.82 -5.87
CA LEU A 361 16.50 -22.92 -5.38
C LEU A 361 16.58 -23.13 -3.85
N GLY A 362 15.43 -23.24 -3.15
CA GLY A 362 15.35 -23.47 -1.70
C GLY A 362 15.39 -22.19 -0.87
N TYR A 363 15.24 -21.01 -1.46
CA TYR A 363 15.13 -19.74 -0.74
C TYR A 363 13.66 -19.35 -0.56
N ASP A 364 13.12 -19.52 0.64
CA ASP A 364 11.69 -19.32 0.94
C ASP A 364 11.24 -17.86 0.79
N CYS A 365 10.52 -17.56 -0.29
CA CYS A 365 9.84 -16.29 -0.52
C CYS A 365 8.37 -16.28 0.00
N GLY A 366 7.87 -17.41 0.49
CA GLY A 366 6.45 -17.66 0.64
C GLY A 366 5.76 -17.93 -0.71
N GLU A 367 4.44 -17.84 -0.76
CA GLU A 367 3.67 -17.88 -2.01
C GLU A 367 4.11 -16.72 -2.93
N PRO A 368 4.45 -16.99 -4.21
CA PRO A 368 4.76 -15.93 -5.17
C PRO A 368 3.53 -15.02 -5.39
N ASP A 369 3.67 -13.76 -5.04
CA ASP A 369 2.60 -12.76 -5.09
C ASP A 369 2.95 -11.54 -5.96
N GLY A 370 4.17 -11.51 -6.53
CA GLY A 370 4.65 -10.40 -7.36
C GLY A 370 4.98 -9.12 -6.59
N PHE A 371 5.11 -9.18 -5.25
CA PHE A 371 5.49 -8.06 -4.40
C PHE A 371 6.75 -8.36 -3.58
N PRO A 372 7.71 -7.42 -3.46
CA PRO A 372 8.97 -7.64 -2.74
C PRO A 372 8.79 -7.45 -1.22
N GLY A 373 7.97 -8.30 -0.58
CA GLY A 373 7.74 -8.32 0.86
C GLY A 373 8.97 -8.76 1.67
N LEU A 374 8.87 -8.77 3.00
CA LEU A 374 9.98 -9.11 3.90
C LEU A 374 10.56 -10.52 3.66
N LYS A 375 9.70 -11.51 3.36
CA LYS A 375 10.17 -12.86 3.02
C LYS A 375 10.97 -12.87 1.73
N THR A 376 10.47 -12.21 0.70
CA THR A 376 11.17 -12.06 -0.60
C THR A 376 12.53 -11.38 -0.41
N GLN A 377 12.59 -10.29 0.35
CA GLN A 377 13.85 -9.61 0.65
C GLN A 377 14.83 -10.51 1.41
N SER A 378 14.35 -11.31 2.36
CA SER A 378 15.20 -12.28 3.10
C SER A 378 15.73 -13.38 2.19
N ALA A 379 14.90 -13.93 1.30
CA ALA A 379 15.29 -14.93 0.32
C ALA A 379 16.32 -14.36 -0.67
N ILE A 380 16.12 -13.11 -1.13
CA ILE A 380 17.10 -12.42 -1.97
C ILE A 380 18.44 -12.27 -1.26
N ARG A 381 18.47 -11.85 0.01
CA ARG A 381 19.73 -11.75 0.78
C ARG A 381 20.44 -13.08 0.89
N ALA A 382 19.71 -14.15 1.16
CA ALA A 382 20.28 -15.50 1.24
C ALA A 382 20.87 -15.95 -0.11
N TYR A 383 20.18 -15.68 -1.21
CA TYR A 383 20.69 -15.94 -2.55
C TYR A 383 21.92 -15.08 -2.87
N GLN A 384 21.87 -13.78 -2.58
CA GLN A 384 23.02 -12.87 -2.78
C GLN A 384 24.25 -13.34 -1.98
N ALA A 385 24.06 -13.81 -0.75
CA ALA A 385 25.13 -14.40 0.07
C ALA A 385 25.77 -15.59 -0.62
N SER A 386 24.98 -16.52 -1.16
CA SER A 386 25.47 -17.70 -1.90
C SER A 386 26.26 -17.35 -3.16
N GLN A 387 25.94 -16.20 -3.76
CA GLN A 387 26.61 -15.69 -4.97
C GLN A 387 27.74 -14.68 -4.67
N GLN A 388 28.09 -14.45 -3.40
CA GLN A 388 29.08 -13.45 -2.97
C GLN A 388 28.77 -12.02 -3.43
N LEU A 389 27.47 -11.69 -3.53
CA LEU A 389 26.97 -10.37 -3.89
C LEU A 389 26.68 -9.53 -2.65
N ALA A 390 26.50 -8.23 -2.82
CA ALA A 390 26.02 -7.33 -1.77
C ALA A 390 24.63 -7.79 -1.27
N GLN A 391 24.52 -8.11 0.02
CA GLN A 391 23.33 -8.72 0.64
C GLN A 391 22.31 -7.64 1.03
N ASP A 392 21.86 -6.83 0.08
CA ASP A 392 20.91 -5.73 0.30
C ASP A 392 19.44 -6.15 0.31
N GLY A 393 19.13 -7.33 -0.25
CA GLY A 393 17.77 -7.84 -0.37
C GLY A 393 16.91 -7.11 -1.42
N PHE A 394 17.52 -6.31 -2.28
CA PHE A 394 16.82 -5.55 -3.31
C PHE A 394 16.61 -6.39 -4.58
N ALA A 395 15.36 -6.42 -5.07
CA ALA A 395 14.97 -7.10 -6.29
C ALA A 395 15.32 -6.24 -7.51
N SER A 396 16.61 -6.17 -7.87
CA SER A 396 17.07 -5.38 -9.01
C SER A 396 16.89 -6.10 -10.35
N PRO A 397 16.81 -5.37 -11.49
CA PRO A 397 16.83 -5.97 -12.82
C PRO A 397 18.05 -6.83 -13.07
N SER A 398 19.26 -6.42 -12.64
CA SER A 398 20.49 -7.22 -12.79
C SER A 398 20.43 -8.53 -12.01
N LEU A 399 19.91 -8.52 -10.78
CA LEU A 399 19.70 -9.72 -9.98
C LEU A 399 18.71 -10.67 -10.66
N TYR A 400 17.61 -10.14 -11.20
CA TYR A 400 16.64 -10.92 -11.93
C TYR A 400 17.28 -11.63 -13.15
N HIS A 401 18.04 -10.90 -13.95
CA HIS A 401 18.73 -11.48 -15.11
C HIS A 401 19.75 -12.55 -14.71
N LEU A 402 20.53 -12.33 -13.66
CA LEU A 402 21.46 -13.30 -13.12
C LEU A 402 20.73 -14.60 -12.71
N LEU A 403 19.66 -14.47 -11.94
CA LEU A 403 18.88 -15.60 -11.44
C LEU A 403 18.23 -16.41 -12.58
N MET A 404 17.71 -15.73 -13.62
CA MET A 404 17.08 -16.38 -14.78
C MET A 404 18.09 -17.05 -15.71
N SER A 405 19.30 -16.50 -15.86
CA SER A 405 20.35 -17.09 -16.71
C SER A 405 20.88 -18.42 -16.14
N GLN A 406 20.99 -18.54 -14.83
CA GLN A 406 21.39 -19.80 -14.17
C GLN A 406 20.37 -20.92 -14.38
N HIS A 407 19.10 -20.59 -14.52
CA HIS A 407 18.04 -21.57 -14.80
C HIS A 407 18.17 -22.18 -16.21
N GLN A 408 18.54 -21.40 -17.21
CA GLN A 408 18.74 -21.90 -18.60
C GLN A 408 19.96 -22.84 -18.71
N GLY A 409 21.01 -22.57 -17.94
CA GLY A 409 22.21 -23.42 -17.88
C GLY A 409 21.93 -24.80 -17.27
N THR A 410 21.06 -24.89 -16.29
CA THR A 410 20.72 -26.16 -15.62
C THR A 410 19.85 -27.06 -16.53
N LEU A 411 18.90 -26.47 -17.27
CA LEU A 411 18.05 -27.23 -18.22
C LEU A 411 18.84 -27.81 -19.40
N THR A 412 19.90 -27.13 -19.84
CA THR A 412 20.77 -27.63 -20.92
C THR A 412 21.74 -28.73 -20.44
N SER A 413 22.10 -28.76 -19.16
CA SER A 413 22.94 -29.80 -18.57
C SER A 413 22.18 -31.08 -18.17
N GLU A 414 20.87 -31.02 -17.95
CA GLU A 414 20.01 -32.17 -17.67
C GLU A 414 19.52 -32.90 -18.96
N LEU A 415 19.69 -32.27 -20.12
CA LEU A 415 19.34 -32.82 -21.43
C LEU A 415 20.55 -33.39 -22.21
N GLN A 416 21.74 -33.39 -21.62
CA GLN A 416 22.96 -34.07 -22.15
C GLN A 416 23.31 -35.29 -21.30
#